data_35b9484d7ab94e1ef28726bdfedfdee4
#
_entry.id   35b9484d7ab94e1ef28726bdfedfdee4
#
_cell.length_a   1.000
_cell.length_b   1.000
_cell.length_c   1.000
_cell.angle_alpha   90.00
_cell.angle_beta   90.00
_cell.angle_gamma   90.00
#
_symmetry.space_group_name_H-M   'P 1'
#
loop_
_entity.id
_entity.type
_entity.pdbx_description
1 polymer ?
#
loop_
_entity_poly.entity_id
_entity_poly.type
_entity_poly.pdbx_seq_one_letter_code
_entity_poly.pdbx_strand_id
1 'polypeptide(L)'
;MNGFTTADDLKCALMGLRKVTDAPIIASVDVQGDGGLASGRGTWREAVEVMAEYGAAVAGFSTLATPDQARDLADAARETLEARGADLCLMATLQVFQRDAKQQGPTTENPYYSPDTMMPAALELRAAGVQFLRAAGQATPAYTGVLAATVAGLDVALVL
;
A
#
# COMPACT_ATOMS: atom_id res chain seq x y z
N MET A 1 -12.07 2.85 -2.30
CA MET A 1 -12.48 2.48 -0.93
C MET A 1 -11.24 2.04 -0.14
N ASN A 2 -11.09 2.45 1.11
CA ASN A 2 -9.89 2.20 1.93
C ASN A 2 -10.27 2.11 3.42
N GLY A 3 -9.29 1.72 4.26
CA GLY A 3 -9.44 1.65 5.71
C GLY A 3 -10.14 0.40 6.23
N PHE A 4 -10.20 -0.66 5.42
CA PHE A 4 -10.69 -1.96 5.89
C PHE A 4 -9.60 -2.66 6.68
N THR A 5 -9.99 -3.21 7.81
CA THR A 5 -9.09 -3.95 8.71
C THR A 5 -9.41 -5.44 8.75
N THR A 6 -10.47 -5.88 8.05
CA THR A 6 -10.85 -7.29 7.90
C THR A 6 -11.21 -7.61 6.45
N ALA A 7 -11.02 -8.85 6.03
CA ALA A 7 -11.42 -9.33 4.71
C ALA A 7 -12.96 -9.40 4.56
N ASP A 8 -13.68 -9.69 5.65
CA ASP A 8 -15.14 -9.79 5.64
C ASP A 8 -15.82 -8.43 5.38
N ASP A 9 -15.36 -7.37 6.04
CA ASP A 9 -15.89 -6.01 5.82
C ASP A 9 -15.61 -5.55 4.39
N LEU A 10 -14.40 -5.83 3.88
CA LEU A 10 -14.01 -5.57 2.50
C LEU A 10 -14.94 -6.30 1.51
N LYS A 11 -15.19 -7.59 1.74
CA LYS A 11 -16.08 -8.41 0.92
C LYS A 11 -17.49 -7.83 0.88
N CYS A 12 -18.07 -7.52 2.04
CA CYS A 12 -19.40 -6.92 2.13
C CYS A 12 -19.49 -5.61 1.34
N ALA A 13 -18.47 -4.76 1.46
CA ALA A 13 -18.41 -3.48 0.76
C ALA A 13 -18.29 -3.65 -0.76
N LEU A 14 -17.43 -4.56 -1.25
CA LEU A 14 -17.29 -4.86 -2.67
C LEU A 14 -18.59 -5.42 -3.26
N MET A 15 -19.22 -6.37 -2.57
CA MET A 15 -20.52 -6.92 -2.98
C MET A 15 -21.60 -5.85 -3.07
N GLY A 16 -21.63 -4.92 -2.11
CA GLY A 16 -22.57 -3.79 -2.11
C GLY A 16 -22.35 -2.85 -3.28
N LEU A 17 -21.11 -2.45 -3.53
CA LEU A 17 -20.75 -1.56 -4.63
C LEU A 17 -21.04 -2.17 -6.00
N ARG A 18 -20.75 -3.44 -6.22
CA ARG A 18 -21.00 -4.12 -7.50
C ARG A 18 -22.48 -4.21 -7.87
N LYS A 19 -23.40 -4.03 -6.91
CA LYS A 19 -24.83 -3.96 -7.20
C LYS A 19 -25.27 -2.61 -7.77
N VAL A 20 -24.45 -1.57 -7.63
CA VAL A 20 -24.84 -0.19 -7.98
C VAL A 20 -23.92 0.47 -8.99
N THR A 21 -22.76 -0.13 -9.30
CA THR A 21 -21.81 0.45 -10.26
C THR A 21 -20.92 -0.58 -10.91
N ASP A 22 -20.63 -0.37 -12.20
CA ASP A 22 -19.62 -1.12 -12.98
C ASP A 22 -18.28 -0.33 -13.06
N ALA A 23 -18.18 0.82 -12.39
CA ALA A 23 -16.95 1.61 -12.38
C ALA A 23 -15.77 0.81 -11.79
N PRO A 24 -14.53 1.07 -12.24
CA PRO A 24 -13.34 0.47 -11.64
C PRO A 24 -13.26 0.77 -10.15
N ILE A 25 -13.11 -0.28 -9.33
CA ILE A 25 -13.00 -0.15 -7.87
C ILE A 25 -11.53 -0.27 -7.47
N ILE A 26 -11.00 0.76 -6.82
CA ILE A 26 -9.74 0.70 -6.09
C ILE A 26 -10.08 0.35 -4.64
N ALA A 27 -9.62 -0.80 -4.16
CA ALA A 27 -9.85 -1.27 -2.81
C ALA A 27 -8.52 -1.36 -2.04
N SER A 28 -8.52 -0.99 -0.76
CA SER A 28 -7.32 -1.04 0.08
C SER A 28 -7.66 -1.44 1.51
N VAL A 29 -6.80 -2.27 2.10
CA VAL A 29 -6.86 -2.71 3.51
C VAL A 29 -5.63 -2.24 4.27
N ASP A 30 -5.75 -2.13 5.59
CA ASP A 30 -4.63 -1.80 6.47
C ASP A 30 -3.90 -3.09 6.88
N VAL A 31 -2.58 -3.16 6.56
CA VAL A 31 -1.75 -4.35 6.66
C VAL A 31 -0.53 -4.08 7.53
N GLN A 32 -0.20 -5.02 8.41
CA GLN A 32 1.03 -5.02 9.20
C GLN A 32 2.22 -5.53 8.37
N GLY A 33 3.44 -5.27 8.82
CA GLY A 33 4.64 -5.67 8.09
C GLY A 33 4.85 -7.19 7.94
N ASP A 34 4.16 -7.98 8.75
CA ASP A 34 4.16 -9.46 8.70
C ASP A 34 3.06 -10.04 7.78
N GLY A 35 2.26 -9.19 7.14
CA GLY A 35 1.15 -9.58 6.28
C GLY A 35 -0.17 -9.83 6.99
N GLY A 36 -0.24 -9.65 8.31
CA GLY A 36 -1.49 -9.66 9.06
C GLY A 36 -2.33 -8.40 8.79
N LEU A 37 -3.66 -8.51 8.82
CA LEU A 37 -4.52 -7.34 8.75
C LEU A 37 -4.51 -6.58 10.09
N ALA A 38 -4.72 -5.27 10.04
CA ALA A 38 -4.61 -4.39 11.21
C ALA A 38 -5.54 -4.77 12.38
N SER A 39 -6.63 -5.47 12.13
CA SER A 39 -7.52 -6.01 13.17
C SER A 39 -6.92 -7.20 13.94
N GLY A 40 -5.82 -7.78 13.48
CA GLY A 40 -5.29 -9.06 13.96
C GLY A 40 -6.10 -10.29 13.50
N ARG A 41 -7.07 -10.10 12.60
CA ARG A 41 -7.90 -11.17 12.02
C ARG A 41 -7.79 -11.18 10.50
N GLY A 42 -7.26 -12.29 9.96
CA GLY A 42 -7.04 -12.46 8.54
C GLY A 42 -5.68 -11.95 8.06
N THR A 43 -5.41 -12.20 6.81
CA THR A 43 -4.13 -11.93 6.14
C THR A 43 -4.31 -11.06 4.91
N TRP A 44 -3.22 -10.44 4.48
CA TRP A 44 -3.17 -9.70 3.24
C TRP A 44 -3.53 -10.58 2.02
N ARG A 45 -3.04 -11.83 1.99
CA ARG A 45 -3.36 -12.79 0.92
C ARG A 45 -4.87 -13.04 0.81
N GLU A 46 -5.56 -13.25 1.93
CA GLU A 46 -7.03 -13.40 1.95
C GLU A 46 -7.74 -12.15 1.43
N ALA A 47 -7.26 -10.96 1.79
CA ALA A 47 -7.83 -9.72 1.27
C ALA A 47 -7.63 -9.56 -0.25
N VAL A 48 -6.46 -9.94 -0.79
CA VAL A 48 -6.20 -9.96 -2.25
C VAL A 48 -7.13 -10.92 -2.95
N GLU A 49 -7.35 -12.11 -2.38
CA GLU A 49 -8.30 -13.08 -2.93
C GLU A 49 -9.72 -12.53 -3.01
N VAL A 50 -10.18 -11.86 -1.95
CA VAL A 50 -11.49 -11.19 -1.92
C VAL A 50 -11.56 -10.09 -2.98
N MET A 51 -10.51 -9.26 -3.12
CA MET A 51 -10.47 -8.21 -4.13
C MET A 51 -10.56 -8.78 -5.55
N ALA A 52 -9.86 -9.88 -5.83
CA ALA A 52 -9.91 -10.55 -7.11
C ALA A 52 -11.28 -11.18 -7.38
N GLU A 53 -11.85 -11.88 -6.40
CA GLU A 53 -13.15 -12.58 -6.53
C GLU A 53 -14.31 -11.60 -6.74
N TYR A 54 -14.29 -10.46 -6.06
CA TYR A 54 -15.37 -9.47 -6.11
C TYR A 54 -15.10 -8.29 -7.05
N GLY A 55 -14.13 -8.46 -7.96
CA GLY A 55 -13.95 -7.60 -9.12
C GLY A 55 -13.38 -6.22 -8.82
N ALA A 56 -12.49 -6.09 -7.85
CA ALA A 56 -11.67 -4.89 -7.75
C ALA A 56 -10.80 -4.75 -9.00
N ALA A 57 -10.55 -3.52 -9.43
CA ALA A 57 -9.59 -3.23 -10.50
C ALA A 57 -8.17 -3.03 -9.95
N VAL A 58 -8.08 -2.61 -8.69
CA VAL A 58 -6.81 -2.39 -8.01
C VAL A 58 -6.89 -2.99 -6.61
N ALA A 59 -5.92 -3.86 -6.30
CA ALA A 59 -5.71 -4.39 -4.96
C ALA A 59 -4.66 -3.53 -4.23
N GLY A 60 -5.08 -2.90 -3.13
CA GLY A 60 -4.27 -1.97 -2.38
C GLY A 60 -4.02 -2.40 -0.94
N PHE A 61 -2.84 -2.07 -0.43
CA PHE A 61 -2.53 -2.13 0.98
C PHE A 61 -2.06 -0.78 1.52
N SER A 62 -2.31 -0.55 2.79
CA SER A 62 -1.87 0.61 3.54
C SER A 62 -1.06 0.12 4.73
N THR A 63 0.18 0.58 4.88
CA THR A 63 1.11 0.02 5.84
C THR A 63 2.10 1.03 6.40
N LEU A 64 2.63 0.71 7.59
CA LEU A 64 3.79 1.34 8.22
C LEU A 64 5.06 0.49 8.09
N ALA A 65 4.98 -0.58 7.35
CA ALA A 65 6.08 -1.52 7.15
C ALA A 65 7.34 -0.84 6.59
N THR A 66 8.49 -1.38 6.93
CA THR A 66 9.78 -0.97 6.35
C THR A 66 9.79 -1.22 4.84
N PRO A 67 10.71 -0.60 4.07
CA PRO A 67 10.80 -0.84 2.63
C PRO A 67 10.82 -2.31 2.23
N ASP A 68 11.65 -3.13 2.90
CA ASP A 68 11.75 -4.57 2.63
C ASP A 68 10.44 -5.30 2.89
N GLN A 69 9.80 -5.04 4.04
CA GLN A 69 8.50 -5.62 4.37
C GLN A 69 7.40 -5.19 3.40
N ALA A 70 7.41 -3.92 2.96
CA ALA A 70 6.45 -3.42 1.98
C ALA A 70 6.62 -4.13 0.62
N ARG A 71 7.86 -4.43 0.23
CA ARG A 71 8.17 -5.26 -0.94
C ARG A 71 7.61 -6.67 -0.78
N ASP A 72 7.86 -7.31 0.37
CA ASP A 72 7.34 -8.66 0.64
C ASP A 72 5.81 -8.72 0.55
N LEU A 73 5.11 -7.66 1.00
CA LEU A 73 3.67 -7.53 0.84
C LEU A 73 3.26 -7.45 -0.65
N ALA A 74 3.99 -6.72 -1.48
CA ALA A 74 3.72 -6.63 -2.90
C ALA A 74 3.96 -7.97 -3.62
N ASP A 75 5.05 -8.66 -3.28
CA ASP A 75 5.38 -9.98 -3.83
C ASP A 75 4.31 -11.01 -3.42
N ALA A 76 3.86 -11.00 -2.16
CA ALA A 76 2.78 -11.87 -1.67
C ALA A 76 1.46 -11.65 -2.43
N ALA A 77 1.11 -10.39 -2.75
CA ALA A 77 -0.07 -10.09 -3.55
C ALA A 77 0.07 -10.64 -4.97
N ARG A 78 1.21 -10.43 -5.60
CA ARG A 78 1.47 -10.92 -6.96
C ARG A 78 1.36 -12.44 -7.05
N GLU A 79 2.02 -13.17 -6.15
CA GLU A 79 1.92 -14.63 -6.07
C GLU A 79 0.46 -15.09 -5.92
N THR A 80 -0.32 -14.38 -5.07
CA THR A 80 -1.74 -14.72 -4.85
C THR A 80 -2.57 -14.49 -6.11
N LEU A 81 -2.35 -13.38 -6.84
CA LEU A 81 -3.04 -13.08 -8.08
C LEU A 81 -2.66 -14.06 -9.19
N GLU A 82 -1.38 -14.39 -9.34
CA GLU A 82 -0.89 -15.38 -10.30
C GLU A 82 -1.50 -16.76 -10.05
N ALA A 83 -1.55 -17.21 -8.80
CA ALA A 83 -2.15 -18.49 -8.42
C ALA A 83 -3.64 -18.57 -8.76
N ARG A 84 -4.34 -17.42 -8.81
CA ARG A 84 -5.76 -17.32 -9.17
C ARG A 84 -5.99 -17.01 -10.65
N GLY A 85 -4.95 -16.77 -11.43
CA GLY A 85 -5.07 -16.28 -12.81
C GLY A 85 -5.79 -14.93 -12.90
N ALA A 86 -5.67 -14.08 -11.88
CA ALA A 86 -6.29 -12.77 -11.81
C ALA A 86 -5.27 -11.68 -12.16
N ASP A 87 -5.72 -10.67 -12.92
CA ASP A 87 -4.89 -9.54 -13.35
C ASP A 87 -5.45 -8.25 -12.75
N LEU A 88 -4.98 -7.90 -11.54
CA LEU A 88 -5.29 -6.65 -10.86
C LEU A 88 -4.03 -5.81 -10.76
N CYS A 89 -4.21 -4.49 -10.92
CA CYS A 89 -3.16 -3.55 -10.55
C CYS A 89 -2.92 -3.57 -9.03
N LEU A 90 -1.69 -3.31 -8.61
CA LEU A 90 -1.33 -3.19 -7.19
C LEU A 90 -1.16 -1.72 -6.79
N MET A 91 -1.61 -1.39 -5.59
CA MET A 91 -1.42 -0.08 -4.96
C MET A 91 -0.80 -0.23 -3.57
N ALA A 92 0.26 0.52 -3.30
CA ALA A 92 0.82 0.66 -1.96
C ALA A 92 0.60 2.07 -1.42
N THR A 93 0.03 2.14 -0.22
CA THR A 93 -0.10 3.38 0.56
C THR A 93 0.85 3.30 1.74
N LEU A 94 1.89 4.13 1.73
CA LEU A 94 2.88 4.23 2.80
C LEU A 94 2.41 5.25 3.82
N GLN A 95 2.19 4.81 5.05
CA GLN A 95 1.71 5.65 6.13
C GLN A 95 2.87 6.43 6.78
N VAL A 96 2.67 7.71 6.97
CA VAL A 96 3.63 8.59 7.65
C VAL A 96 3.08 8.94 9.02
N PHE A 97 3.86 8.67 10.07
CA PHE A 97 3.53 9.11 11.42
C PHE A 97 4.01 10.54 11.68
N GLN A 98 3.46 11.12 12.73
CA GLN A 98 3.94 12.38 13.24
C GLN A 98 5.39 12.22 13.71
N ARG A 99 6.24 13.14 13.27
CA ARG A 99 7.64 13.18 13.68
C ARG A 99 7.72 13.50 15.18
N ASP A 100 8.36 12.62 15.95
CA ASP A 100 8.77 12.95 17.30
C ASP A 100 9.96 13.95 17.24
N ALA A 101 9.89 15.03 17.98
CA ALA A 101 10.97 16.03 18.05
C ALA A 101 12.31 15.46 18.54
N LYS A 102 12.31 14.32 19.22
CA LYS A 102 13.50 13.60 19.68
C LYS A 102 14.03 12.59 18.69
N GLN A 103 13.27 12.24 17.68
CA GLN A 103 13.67 11.27 16.65
C GLN A 103 14.70 11.92 15.72
N GLN A 104 15.85 11.26 15.56
CA GLN A 104 16.96 11.76 14.73
C GLN A 104 17.06 11.06 13.35
N GLY A 105 16.21 10.08 13.09
CA GLY A 105 16.21 9.32 11.84
C GLY A 105 15.09 8.29 11.78
N PRO A 106 15.00 7.50 10.72
CA PRO A 106 14.01 6.44 10.57
C PRO A 106 14.21 5.34 11.61
N THR A 107 13.09 4.78 12.10
CA THR A 107 13.06 3.61 12.97
C THR A 107 12.14 2.55 12.38
N THR A 108 12.11 1.36 12.95
CA THR A 108 11.19 0.29 12.51
C THR A 108 9.73 0.70 12.68
N GLU A 109 9.42 1.49 13.72
CA GLU A 109 8.06 1.97 14.00
C GLU A 109 7.69 3.20 13.17
N ASN A 110 8.69 3.95 12.69
CA ASN A 110 8.50 5.13 11.84
C ASN A 110 9.56 5.17 10.74
N PRO A 111 9.47 4.27 9.76
CA PRO A 111 10.47 4.16 8.70
C PRO A 111 10.44 5.36 7.74
N TYR A 112 9.30 6.04 7.62
CA TYR A 112 9.10 7.20 6.74
C TYR A 112 9.18 8.52 7.50
N TYR A 113 10.26 8.66 8.28
CA TYR A 113 10.55 9.81 9.15
C TYR A 113 10.64 11.15 8.41
N SER A 114 11.17 11.15 7.19
CA SER A 114 11.30 12.30 6.32
C SER A 114 11.01 11.90 4.86
N PRO A 115 10.67 12.85 3.96
CA PRO A 115 10.31 12.51 2.60
C PRO A 115 11.33 11.65 1.86
N ASP A 116 12.63 11.93 2.01
CA ASP A 116 13.73 11.19 1.39
C ASP A 116 13.81 9.74 1.85
N THR A 117 13.39 9.42 3.09
CA THR A 117 13.37 8.03 3.59
C THR A 117 12.31 7.16 2.91
N MET A 118 11.39 7.75 2.13
CA MET A 118 10.40 7.02 1.36
C MET A 118 10.94 6.52 0.00
N MET A 119 12.05 7.07 -0.47
CA MET A 119 12.63 6.72 -1.77
C MET A 119 12.99 5.22 -1.90
N PRO A 120 13.66 4.58 -0.92
CA PRO A 120 13.97 3.16 -1.01
C PRO A 120 12.71 2.30 -1.19
N ALA A 121 11.66 2.55 -0.39
CA ALA A 121 10.40 1.84 -0.51
C ALA A 121 9.74 2.03 -1.89
N ALA A 122 9.79 3.25 -2.44
CA ALA A 122 9.24 3.51 -3.77
C ALA A 122 9.96 2.73 -4.87
N LEU A 123 11.29 2.60 -4.78
CA LEU A 123 12.09 1.82 -5.72
C LEU A 123 11.79 0.32 -5.61
N GLU A 124 11.77 -0.22 -4.40
CA GLU A 124 11.48 -1.63 -4.15
C GLU A 124 10.06 -2.01 -4.59
N LEU A 125 9.07 -1.20 -4.25
CA LEU A 125 7.68 -1.42 -4.65
C LEU A 125 7.49 -1.34 -6.17
N ARG A 126 8.16 -0.38 -6.82
CA ARG A 126 8.15 -0.30 -8.29
C ARG A 126 8.78 -1.54 -8.92
N ALA A 127 9.92 -2.00 -8.41
CA ALA A 127 10.58 -3.22 -8.86
C ALA A 127 9.72 -4.46 -8.64
N ALA A 128 8.95 -4.51 -7.55
CA ALA A 128 7.96 -5.55 -7.26
C ALA A 128 6.68 -5.45 -8.12
N GLY A 129 6.56 -4.47 -9.03
CA GLY A 129 5.44 -4.36 -9.96
C GLY A 129 4.23 -3.61 -9.41
N VAL A 130 4.38 -2.81 -8.36
CA VAL A 130 3.33 -1.91 -7.88
C VAL A 130 3.16 -0.75 -8.86
N GLN A 131 1.93 -0.53 -9.35
CA GLN A 131 1.62 0.50 -10.33
C GLN A 131 1.20 1.83 -9.68
N PHE A 132 0.62 1.79 -8.48
CA PHE A 132 0.15 2.98 -7.77
C PHE A 132 0.85 3.13 -6.43
N LEU A 133 1.51 4.27 -6.22
CA LEU A 133 2.15 4.63 -4.96
C LEU A 133 1.47 5.85 -4.34
N ARG A 134 1.28 5.81 -3.05
CA ARG A 134 0.65 6.89 -2.28
C ARG A 134 1.33 7.06 -0.93
N ALA A 135 1.50 8.31 -0.49
CA ALA A 135 1.81 8.66 0.89
C ALA A 135 0.52 9.10 1.59
N ALA A 136 0.34 8.71 2.86
CA ALA A 136 -0.84 9.05 3.66
C ALA A 136 -0.47 9.31 5.13
N GLY A 137 -1.48 9.49 5.99
CA GLY A 137 -1.27 9.85 7.39
C GLY A 137 -0.81 11.31 7.52
N GLN A 138 0.32 11.55 8.15
CA GLN A 138 0.91 12.89 8.33
C GLN A 138 1.80 13.33 7.15
N ALA A 139 1.66 12.68 5.98
CA ALA A 139 2.43 13.04 4.79
C ALA A 139 2.12 14.45 4.32
N THR A 140 3.16 15.24 4.11
CA THR A 140 3.08 16.54 3.46
C THR A 140 3.22 16.39 1.93
N PRO A 141 2.96 17.44 1.13
CA PRO A 141 3.17 17.39 -0.32
C PRO A 141 4.59 16.97 -0.73
N ALA A 142 5.61 17.22 0.10
CA ALA A 142 6.99 16.79 -0.17
C ALA A 142 7.13 15.27 -0.30
N TYR A 143 6.40 14.47 0.49
CA TYR A 143 6.38 13.01 0.35
C TYR A 143 5.84 12.57 -1.02
N THR A 144 4.77 13.18 -1.48
CA THR A 144 4.23 12.90 -2.82
C THR A 144 5.21 13.34 -3.90
N GLY A 145 5.89 14.47 -3.71
CA GLY A 145 6.95 14.95 -4.61
C GLY A 145 8.10 13.95 -4.74
N VAL A 146 8.57 13.39 -3.62
CA VAL A 146 9.62 12.35 -3.62
C VAL A 146 9.17 11.08 -4.34
N LEU A 147 7.95 10.60 -4.04
CA LEU A 147 7.40 9.42 -4.75
C LEU A 147 7.35 9.67 -6.27
N ALA A 148 6.84 10.81 -6.70
CA ALA A 148 6.74 11.17 -8.12
C ALA A 148 8.13 11.29 -8.79
N ALA A 149 9.08 11.95 -8.13
CA ALA A 149 10.45 12.10 -8.63
C ALA A 149 11.16 10.74 -8.74
N THR A 150 11.03 9.88 -7.71
CA THR A 150 11.63 8.54 -7.70
C THR A 150 11.08 7.67 -8.83
N VAL A 151 9.76 7.67 -9.03
CA VAL A 151 9.11 6.92 -10.11
C VAL A 151 9.52 7.44 -11.48
N ALA A 152 9.68 8.75 -11.64
CA ALA A 152 10.13 9.38 -12.88
C ALA A 152 11.64 9.27 -13.11
N GLY A 153 12.42 8.77 -12.16
CA GLY A 153 13.88 8.70 -12.23
C GLY A 153 14.56 10.06 -12.12
N LEU A 154 13.90 11.04 -11.49
CA LEU A 154 14.46 12.38 -11.23
C LEU A 154 15.29 12.42 -9.95
N ASP A 155 16.17 13.41 -9.84
CA ASP A 155 16.91 13.66 -8.61
C ASP A 155 15.95 14.18 -7.54
N VAL A 156 15.82 13.42 -6.44
CA VAL A 156 14.95 13.75 -5.32
C VAL A 156 15.35 15.07 -4.65
N ALA A 157 16.63 15.42 -4.66
CA ALA A 157 17.11 16.69 -4.11
C ALA A 157 16.50 17.93 -4.79
N LEU A 158 15.97 17.78 -6.01
CA LEU A 158 15.30 18.88 -6.73
C LEU A 158 13.87 19.15 -6.23
N VAL A 159 13.27 18.25 -5.43
CA VAL A 159 11.88 18.36 -4.96
C VAL A 159 11.75 18.54 -3.44
N LEU A 160 12.86 18.48 -2.72
CA LEU A 160 12.97 18.75 -1.28
C LEU A 160 13.49 20.15 -1.03
#